data_ac698ec62c410b33743f86eaa5db3230
#
_entry.id   ac698ec62c410b33743f86eaa5db3230
#
_cell.length_a   1.000
_cell.length_b   1.000
_cell.length_c   1.000
_cell.angle_alpha   90.00
_cell.angle_beta   90.00
_cell.angle_gamma   90.00
#
_symmetry.space_group_name_H-M   'P 1'
#
loop_
_entity.id
_entity.type
_entity.pdbx_description
1 polymer ?
#
loop_
_entity_poly.entity_id
_entity_poly.type
_entity_poly.pdbx_seq_one_letter_code
_entity_poly.pdbx_strand_id
1 'polypeptide(L)'
;MADPTELLHGTLDTLVLKTLAWGPRHGYAIARWLEAMGTDVLKIEEGSLYPALYRLERRGWIEAEWGLSETRRKVKLYRLTDAGRARLAVETAQWSRFADTVARILNAPTSVTS
;
A
#
# COMPACT_ATOMS: atom_id res chain seq x y z
N MET A 1 16.86 14.67 4.34
CA MET A 1 15.49 14.73 3.80
C MET A 1 15.23 13.54 2.91
N ALA A 2 14.12 12.86 3.11
CA ALA A 2 13.80 11.66 2.31
C ALA A 2 13.53 12.05 0.85
N ASP A 3 14.04 11.24 -0.06
CA ASP A 3 13.74 11.34 -1.48
C ASP A 3 12.23 11.13 -1.67
N PRO A 4 11.53 11.97 -2.44
CA PRO A 4 10.11 11.74 -2.74
C PRO A 4 9.81 10.34 -3.26
N THR A 5 10.75 9.76 -4.02
CA THR A 5 10.59 8.39 -4.51
C THR A 5 10.57 7.38 -3.38
N GLU A 6 11.39 7.57 -2.36
CA GLU A 6 11.40 6.69 -1.19
C GLU A 6 10.09 6.77 -0.41
N LEU A 7 9.56 7.97 -0.23
CA LEU A 7 8.27 8.16 0.43
C LEU A 7 7.16 7.48 -0.35
N LEU A 8 7.18 7.65 -1.67
CA LEU A 8 6.18 7.01 -2.53
C LEU A 8 6.26 5.50 -2.44
N HIS A 9 7.46 4.93 -2.49
CA HIS A 9 7.63 3.48 -2.45
C HIS A 9 7.17 2.90 -1.11
N GLY A 10 7.54 3.53 0.01
CA GLY A 10 7.12 3.06 1.32
C GLY A 10 5.60 3.11 1.49
N THR A 11 4.99 4.18 1.02
CA THR A 11 3.54 4.34 1.07
C THR A 11 2.86 3.31 0.18
N LEU A 12 3.36 3.09 -1.02
CA LEU A 12 2.77 2.13 -1.95
C LEU A 12 2.80 0.71 -1.37
N ASP A 13 3.92 0.32 -0.79
CA ASP A 13 4.04 -1.01 -0.18
C ASP A 13 2.97 -1.23 0.89
N THR A 14 2.76 -0.24 1.76
CA THR A 14 1.73 -0.30 2.80
C THR A 14 0.33 -0.41 2.19
N LEU A 15 0.06 0.39 1.16
CA LEU A 15 -1.24 0.38 0.49
C LEU A 15 -1.51 -0.97 -0.19
N VAL A 16 -0.49 -1.56 -0.79
CA VAL A 16 -0.62 -2.89 -1.39
C VAL A 16 -0.96 -3.93 -0.33
N LEU A 17 -0.28 -3.90 0.81
CA LEU A 17 -0.60 -4.82 1.91
C LEU A 17 -2.06 -4.68 2.32
N LYS A 18 -2.56 -3.45 2.39
CA LYS A 18 -3.95 -3.21 2.78
C LYS A 18 -4.95 -3.82 1.80
N THR A 19 -4.67 -3.77 0.51
CA THR A 19 -5.59 -4.32 -0.49
C THR A 19 -5.79 -5.82 -0.30
N LEU A 20 -4.82 -6.49 0.30
CA LEU A 20 -4.84 -7.94 0.49
C LEU A 20 -5.42 -8.36 1.84
N ALA A 21 -5.86 -7.37 2.65
CA ALA A 21 -6.40 -7.66 3.98
C ALA A 21 -7.69 -8.49 3.93
N TRP A 22 -8.45 -8.37 2.86
CA TRP A 22 -9.74 -9.06 2.71
C TRP A 22 -9.64 -10.36 1.90
N GLY A 23 -8.49 -10.67 1.34
CA GLY A 23 -8.32 -11.90 0.60
C GLY A 23 -7.37 -11.74 -0.58
N PRO A 24 -7.09 -12.85 -1.26
CA PRO A 24 -6.14 -12.83 -2.38
C PRO A 24 -6.64 -11.98 -3.55
N ARG A 25 -5.69 -11.32 -4.23
CA ARG A 25 -5.98 -10.53 -5.43
C ARG A 25 -4.83 -10.66 -6.42
N HIS A 26 -5.13 -10.58 -7.72
CA HIS A 26 -4.08 -10.46 -8.73
C HIS A 26 -3.66 -9.00 -8.89
N GLY A 27 -2.51 -8.77 -9.54
CA GLY A 27 -1.91 -7.42 -9.64
C GLY A 27 -2.84 -6.38 -10.21
N TYR A 28 -3.57 -6.73 -11.28
CA TYR A 28 -4.50 -5.80 -11.92
C TYR A 28 -5.62 -5.38 -10.95
N ALA A 29 -6.17 -6.33 -10.19
CA ALA A 29 -7.22 -6.03 -9.21
C ALA A 29 -6.69 -5.14 -8.09
N ILE A 30 -5.43 -5.34 -7.66
CA ILE A 30 -4.81 -4.48 -6.66
C ILE A 30 -4.75 -3.04 -7.17
N ALA A 31 -4.25 -2.86 -8.39
CA ALA A 31 -4.13 -1.53 -8.99
C ALA A 31 -5.49 -0.86 -9.12
N ARG A 32 -6.49 -1.58 -9.60
CA ARG A 32 -7.84 -1.05 -9.78
C ARG A 32 -8.47 -0.62 -8.46
N TRP A 33 -8.29 -1.43 -7.42
CA TRP A 33 -8.84 -1.11 -6.11
C TRP A 33 -8.18 0.17 -5.55
N LEU A 34 -6.86 0.28 -5.67
CA LEU A 34 -6.14 1.46 -5.18
C LEU A 34 -6.55 2.72 -5.93
N GLU A 35 -6.70 2.64 -7.24
CA GLU A 35 -7.14 3.78 -8.05
C GLU A 35 -8.53 4.22 -7.65
N ALA A 36 -9.45 3.27 -7.44
CA ALA A 36 -10.81 3.59 -7.05
C ALA A 36 -10.87 4.27 -5.69
N MET A 37 -10.06 3.80 -4.73
CA MET A 37 -10.03 4.37 -3.38
C MET A 37 -9.25 5.68 -3.31
N GLY A 38 -8.22 5.83 -4.14
CA GLY A 38 -7.35 7.00 -4.13
C GLY A 38 -7.89 8.18 -4.93
N THR A 39 -8.95 7.97 -5.69
CA THR A 39 -9.57 8.99 -6.55
C THR A 39 -8.55 9.66 -7.48
N ASP A 40 -8.63 10.97 -7.65
CA ASP A 40 -7.72 11.71 -8.53
C ASP A 40 -6.34 11.96 -7.89
N VAL A 41 -6.22 11.72 -6.60
CA VAL A 41 -5.02 12.07 -5.85
C VAL A 41 -3.94 11.01 -6.00
N LEU A 42 -4.34 9.74 -6.04
CA LEU A 42 -3.40 8.63 -6.08
C LEU A 42 -3.52 7.86 -7.39
N LYS A 43 -2.43 7.88 -8.15
CA LYS A 43 -2.36 7.10 -9.39
C LYS A 43 -1.27 6.05 -9.23
N ILE A 44 -1.62 4.81 -9.50
CA ILE A 44 -0.70 3.68 -9.38
C ILE A 44 -0.31 3.20 -10.77
N GLU A 45 0.93 3.41 -11.13
CA GLU A 45 1.45 2.93 -12.39
C GLU A 45 1.93 1.49 -12.25
N GLU A 46 1.74 0.69 -13.31
CA GLU A 46 2.21 -0.69 -13.32
C GLU A 46 3.71 -0.77 -13.09
N GLY A 47 4.46 0.21 -13.59
CA GLY A 47 5.89 0.28 -13.39
C GLY A 47 6.32 0.40 -11.93
N SER A 48 5.43 0.86 -11.06
CA SER A 48 5.69 0.95 -9.63
C SER A 48 5.09 -0.23 -8.86
N LEU A 49 3.94 -0.73 -9.34
CA LEU A 49 3.21 -1.79 -8.64
C LEU A 49 3.97 -3.11 -8.61
N TYR A 50 4.42 -3.59 -9.76
CA TYR A 50 5.07 -4.90 -9.80
C TYR A 50 6.39 -4.95 -9.03
N PRO A 51 7.24 -3.92 -9.06
CA PRO A 51 8.38 -3.88 -8.16
C PRO A 51 8.00 -3.90 -6.69
N ALA A 52 6.88 -3.24 -6.31
CA ALA A 52 6.40 -3.27 -4.94
C ALA A 52 6.00 -4.69 -4.53
N LEU A 53 5.25 -5.39 -5.39
CA LEU A 53 4.87 -6.77 -5.15
C LEU A 53 6.09 -7.67 -4.97
N TYR A 54 7.10 -7.48 -5.80
CA TYR A 54 8.35 -8.23 -5.71
C TYR A 54 9.05 -8.00 -4.37
N ARG A 55 9.14 -6.74 -3.94
CA ARG A 55 9.76 -6.41 -2.64
C ARG A 55 9.03 -7.08 -1.48
N LEU A 56 7.70 -7.01 -1.50
CA LEU A 56 6.88 -7.57 -0.42
C LEU A 56 6.98 -9.09 -0.38
N GLU A 57 7.02 -9.71 -1.55
CA GLU A 57 7.18 -11.16 -1.65
C GLU A 57 8.54 -11.59 -1.11
N ARG A 58 9.59 -10.85 -1.45
CA ARG A 58 10.93 -11.14 -0.96
C ARG A 58 11.06 -11.01 0.55
N ARG A 59 10.29 -10.11 1.14
CA ARG A 59 10.28 -9.91 2.59
C ARG A 59 9.43 -10.93 3.32
N GLY A 60 8.71 -11.77 2.57
CA GLY A 60 7.85 -12.77 3.17
C GLY A 60 6.54 -12.21 3.73
N TRP A 61 6.16 -11.00 3.34
CA TRP A 61 4.92 -10.39 3.80
C TRP A 61 3.72 -10.72 2.93
N ILE A 62 3.98 -11.11 1.69
CA ILE A 62 2.96 -11.65 0.80
C ILE A 62 3.52 -12.91 0.14
N GLU A 63 2.63 -13.75 -0.31
CA GLU A 63 2.99 -14.92 -1.10
C GLU A 63 2.04 -15.01 -2.28
N ALA A 64 2.45 -15.72 -3.31
CA ALA A 64 1.69 -15.77 -4.54
C ALA A 64 1.48 -17.20 -4.97
N GLU A 65 0.35 -17.44 -5.62
CA GLU A 65 0.05 -18.72 -6.23
C GLU A 65 -0.72 -18.48 -7.52
N TRP A 66 -0.64 -19.44 -8.43
CA TRP A 66 -1.40 -19.35 -9.67
C TRP A 66 -2.86 -19.69 -9.42
N GLY A 67 -3.75 -18.92 -10.01
CA GLY A 67 -5.19 -19.13 -9.92
C GLY A 67 -5.88 -18.59 -11.16
N LEU A 68 -7.20 -18.47 -11.10
CA LEU A 68 -7.98 -17.95 -12.21
C LEU A 68 -8.63 -16.64 -11.81
N SER A 69 -8.60 -15.67 -12.73
CA SER A 69 -9.34 -14.42 -12.57
C SER A 69 -10.83 -14.67 -12.84
N GLU A 70 -11.65 -13.63 -12.65
CA GLU A 70 -13.08 -13.69 -12.93
C GLU A 70 -13.36 -14.04 -14.40
N THR A 71 -12.45 -13.66 -15.30
CA THR A 71 -12.57 -13.96 -16.73
C THR A 71 -11.89 -15.26 -17.10
N ARG A 72 -11.55 -16.10 -16.11
CA ARG A 72 -10.93 -17.42 -16.27
C ARG A 72 -9.54 -17.39 -16.91
N ARG A 73 -8.84 -16.28 -16.73
CA ARG A 73 -7.45 -16.20 -17.16
C ARG A 73 -6.53 -16.66 -16.04
N LYS A 74 -5.46 -17.34 -16.42
CA LYS A 74 -4.45 -17.75 -15.45
C LYS A 74 -3.73 -16.50 -14.94
N VAL A 75 -3.81 -16.25 -13.64
CA VAL A 75 -3.21 -15.09 -13.01
C VAL A 75 -2.47 -15.48 -11.74
N LYS A 76 -1.52 -14.65 -11.37
CA LYS A 76 -0.80 -14.80 -10.11
C LYS A 76 -1.59 -14.09 -9.03
N LEU A 77 -2.06 -14.84 -8.03
CA LEU A 77 -2.83 -14.30 -6.92
C LEU A 77 -1.90 -14.09 -5.74
N TYR A 78 -1.92 -12.88 -5.20
CA TYR A 78 -1.12 -12.50 -4.03
C TYR A 78 -2.00 -12.49 -2.79
N ARG A 79 -1.44 -12.91 -1.67
CA ARG A 79 -2.15 -12.89 -0.38
C ARG A 79 -1.18 -12.55 0.74
N LEU A 80 -1.72 -12.00 1.84
CA LEU A 80 -0.92 -11.70 3.02
C LEU A 80 -0.50 -13.00 3.70
N THR A 81 0.75 -13.01 4.16
CA THR A 81 1.21 -14.01 5.13
C THR A 81 0.87 -13.48 6.53
N ASP A 82 1.06 -14.33 7.56
CA ASP A 82 0.89 -13.89 8.94
C ASP A 82 1.86 -12.73 9.26
N ALA A 83 3.09 -12.83 8.76
CA ALA A 83 4.07 -11.75 8.92
C ALA A 83 3.58 -10.47 8.22
N GLY A 84 2.96 -10.60 7.06
CA GLY A 84 2.41 -9.47 6.34
C GLY A 84 1.27 -8.80 7.08
N ARG A 85 0.40 -9.57 7.72
CA ARG A 85 -0.68 -9.01 8.55
C ARG A 85 -0.13 -8.22 9.72
N ALA A 86 0.87 -8.77 10.40
CA ALA A 86 1.51 -8.08 11.51
C ALA A 86 2.17 -6.79 11.02
N ARG A 87 2.84 -6.85 9.87
CA ARG A 87 3.50 -5.67 9.32
C ARG A 87 2.49 -4.60 8.92
N LEU A 88 1.37 -4.99 8.35
CA LEU A 88 0.31 -4.06 7.98
C LEU A 88 -0.21 -3.30 9.20
N ALA A 89 -0.41 -4.00 10.31
CA ALA A 89 -0.88 -3.36 11.54
C ALA A 89 0.13 -2.31 12.04
N VAL A 90 1.42 -2.64 12.03
CA VAL A 90 2.47 -1.71 12.45
C VAL A 90 2.52 -0.49 11.52
N GLU A 91 2.51 -0.72 10.22
CA GLU A 91 2.57 0.37 9.24
C GLU A 91 1.36 1.27 9.32
N THR A 92 0.17 0.69 9.51
CA THR A 92 -1.07 1.47 9.63
C THR A 92 -1.00 2.39 10.84
N ALA A 93 -0.56 1.86 11.98
CA ALA A 93 -0.47 2.64 13.21
C ALA A 93 0.56 3.77 13.08
N GLN A 94 1.71 3.48 12.49
CA GLN A 94 2.76 4.48 12.29
C GLN A 94 2.30 5.59 11.35
N TRP A 95 1.66 5.21 10.25
CA TRP A 95 1.17 6.18 9.28
C TRP A 95 0.08 7.07 9.87
N SER A 96 -0.87 6.49 10.59
CA SER A 96 -1.95 7.27 11.22
C SER A 96 -1.39 8.29 12.21
N ARG A 97 -0.43 7.88 13.01
CA ARG A 97 0.23 8.79 13.97
C ARG A 97 0.95 9.92 13.24
N PHE A 98 1.67 9.59 12.19
CA PHE A 98 2.40 10.58 11.41
C PHE A 98 1.44 11.56 10.74
N ALA A 99 0.40 11.05 10.08
CA ALA A 99 -0.58 11.89 9.39
C ALA A 99 -1.31 12.82 10.35
N ASP A 100 -1.70 12.31 11.51
CA ASP A 100 -2.37 13.14 12.54
C ASP A 100 -1.46 14.24 13.03
N THR A 101 -0.17 13.94 13.22
CA THR A 101 0.81 14.92 13.68
C THR A 101 1.02 16.01 12.63
N VAL A 102 1.19 15.60 11.36
CA VAL A 102 1.37 16.55 10.26
C VAL A 102 0.14 17.44 10.13
N ALA A 103 -1.05 16.86 10.19
CA ALA A 103 -2.29 17.62 10.08
C ALA A 103 -2.41 18.63 11.22
N ARG A 104 -2.05 18.23 12.41
CA ARG A 104 -2.10 19.13 13.59
C ARG A 104 -1.17 20.32 13.40
N ILE A 105 0.05 20.06 12.91
CA ILE A 105 1.02 21.14 12.69
C ILE A 105 0.55 22.08 11.60
N LEU A 106 0.08 21.52 10.47
CA LEU A 106 -0.35 22.34 9.34
C LEU A 106 -1.60 23.15 9.65
N ASN A 107 -2.46 22.67 10.56
CA ASN A 107 -3.69 23.35 10.94
C ASN A 107 -3.53 24.21 12.19
N ALA A 108 -2.33 24.31 12.73
CA ALA A 108 -2.09 25.14 13.90
C ALA A 108 -2.29 26.62 13.55
N PRO A 109 -2.77 27.44 14.51
CA PRO A 109 -2.91 28.87 14.26
C PRO A 109 -1.57 29.51 13.94
N THR A 110 -1.57 30.41 12.94
CA THR A 110 -0.35 31.12 12.55
C THR A 110 0.10 32.16 13.57
N SER A 111 -0.79 32.49 14.47
CA SER A 111 -0.51 33.49 15.51
C SER A 111 -0.05 32.89 16.81
N VAL A 112 0.59 31.73 16.76
CA VAL A 112 1.13 31.11 17.96
C VAL A 112 2.24 31.99 18.51
N THR A 113 2.00 32.53 19.70
CA THR A 113 3.02 33.33 20.39
C THR A 113 4.06 32.38 20.98
N SER A 114 5.25 32.61 20.64
CA SER A 114 6.37 31.90 21.22
C SER A 114 6.64 32.35 22.66
#